data_83ec2f2519e5d5ac55acfaf9c0580f96
#
_entry.id   83ec2f2519e5d5ac55acfaf9c0580f96
#
_cell.length_a   1.000
_cell.length_b   1.000
_cell.length_c   1.000
_cell.angle_alpha   90.00
_cell.angle_beta   90.00
_cell.angle_gamma   90.00
#
_symmetry.space_group_name_H-M   'P 1'
#
loop_
_entity.id
_entity.type
_entity.pdbx_description
1 polymer ?
#
loop_
_entity_poly.entity_id
_entity_poly.type
_entity_poly.pdbx_seq_one_letter_code
_entity_poly.pdbx_strand_id
1 'polypeptide(L)'
;MRNKISPWAWVPTLYFAEGLPNVIVTIVSLVLYKQLGLSNAEITFYTSWLNLPWVVKPLWSPFVDAVKTKRWWVITMQLLIGASLGGVAFTIPTSMWLQSTLFFFWIMAFSSATHDIAADGFYMLELNPHDQTFFVGIRSTFYRLASIFGQGVLVMIAGNIQVMLRGAISYSWSLLFYGVAGIFIALWLWHNAKLPRPKDDTDHEQVTVTSVVRDLGKTISSFFSKFPLKETVFAFLFMLL
;
A
#
# COMPACT_ATOMS: atom_id res chain seq x y z
N MET A 1 -13.02 19.06 -26.65
CA MET A 1 -11.98 18.01 -26.53
C MET A 1 -11.38 18.11 -25.12
N ARG A 2 -11.55 17.11 -24.28
CA ARG A 2 -10.95 17.11 -22.94
C ARG A 2 -9.45 16.83 -23.15
N ASN A 3 -8.56 17.75 -22.76
CA ASN A 3 -7.12 17.50 -22.80
C ASN A 3 -6.84 16.21 -22.02
N LYS A 4 -6.45 15.14 -22.73
CA LYS A 4 -6.04 13.89 -22.08
C LYS A 4 -4.81 14.20 -21.23
N ILE A 5 -4.91 13.95 -19.92
CA ILE A 5 -3.79 14.08 -19.02
C ILE A 5 -2.76 13.02 -19.39
N SER A 6 -1.52 13.42 -19.63
CA SER A 6 -0.46 12.48 -20.01
C SER A 6 -0.25 11.43 -18.92
N PRO A 7 -0.11 10.13 -19.24
CA PRO A 7 0.21 9.08 -18.28
C PRO A 7 1.50 9.35 -17.49
N TRP A 8 2.46 10.05 -18.06
CA TRP A 8 3.68 10.48 -17.36
C TRP A 8 3.41 11.37 -16.14
N ALA A 9 2.27 12.06 -16.10
CA ALA A 9 1.93 12.93 -14.99
C ALA A 9 1.44 12.19 -13.75
N TRP A 10 1.04 10.91 -13.88
CA TRP A 10 0.43 10.17 -12.77
C TRP A 10 0.98 8.75 -12.58
N VAL A 11 1.37 8.01 -13.63
CA VAL A 11 1.87 6.63 -13.50
C VAL A 11 3.11 6.56 -12.59
N PRO A 12 4.16 7.37 -12.80
CA PRO A 12 5.35 7.31 -11.96
C PRO A 12 5.06 7.55 -10.48
N THR A 13 4.31 8.61 -10.18
CA THR A 13 3.99 8.99 -8.80
C THR A 13 2.99 8.05 -8.14
N LEU A 14 2.06 7.46 -8.92
CA LEU A 14 1.09 6.49 -8.42
C LEU A 14 1.80 5.21 -7.93
N TYR A 15 2.72 4.66 -8.72
CA TYR A 15 3.44 3.45 -8.34
C TYR A 15 4.55 3.70 -7.30
N PHE A 16 5.07 4.92 -7.22
CA PHE A 16 5.88 5.32 -6.08
C PHE A 16 5.05 5.35 -4.78
N ALA A 17 3.83 5.92 -4.83
CA ALA A 17 2.90 5.93 -3.70
C ALA A 17 2.39 4.53 -3.32
N GLU A 18 2.40 3.56 -4.24
CA GLU A 18 2.08 2.16 -3.99
C GLU A 18 3.21 1.44 -3.25
N GLY A 19 4.46 1.58 -3.73
CA GLY A 19 5.60 0.85 -3.17
C GLY A 19 6.07 1.37 -1.81
N LEU A 20 5.93 2.66 -1.53
CA LEU A 20 6.50 3.26 -0.32
C LEU A 20 5.86 2.77 0.98
N PRO A 21 4.52 2.69 1.13
CA PRO A 21 3.91 2.17 2.36
C PRO A 21 4.21 0.69 2.58
N ASN A 22 4.28 -0.09 1.50
CA ASN A 22 4.62 -1.50 1.58
C ASN A 22 5.99 -1.68 2.24
N VAL A 23 7.02 -1.01 1.75
CA VAL A 23 8.37 -1.10 2.32
C VAL A 23 8.47 -0.50 3.72
N ILE A 24 7.69 0.54 4.01
CA ILE A 24 7.65 1.11 5.37
C ILE A 24 7.12 0.07 6.36
N VAL A 25 6.01 -0.59 6.03
CA VAL A 25 5.40 -1.61 6.90
C VAL A 25 6.28 -2.85 7.01
N THR A 26 6.87 -3.32 5.92
CA THR A 26 7.56 -4.62 5.87
C THR A 26 9.03 -4.56 6.28
N ILE A 27 9.71 -3.42 6.10
CA ILE A 27 11.16 -3.29 6.33
C ILE A 27 11.50 -2.16 7.29
N VAL A 28 11.00 -0.95 7.05
CA VAL A 28 11.36 0.20 7.90
C VAL A 28 10.86 0.02 9.32
N SER A 29 9.69 -0.59 9.51
CA SER A 29 9.15 -0.94 10.83
C SER A 29 10.06 -1.85 11.64
N LEU A 30 10.75 -2.80 10.98
CA LEU A 30 11.72 -3.68 11.64
C LEU A 30 12.89 -2.88 12.23
N VAL A 31 13.43 -1.94 11.44
CA VAL A 31 14.53 -1.07 11.87
C VAL A 31 14.08 -0.17 13.02
N LEU A 32 12.89 0.43 12.91
CA LEU A 32 12.29 1.25 13.96
C LEU A 32 12.19 0.46 15.28
N TYR A 33 11.55 -0.70 15.24
CA TYR A 33 11.35 -1.52 16.45
C TYR A 33 12.66 -2.03 17.04
N LYS A 34 13.65 -2.33 16.20
CA LYS A 34 14.98 -2.72 16.67
C LYS A 34 15.66 -1.58 17.43
N GLN A 35 15.58 -0.36 16.92
CA GLN A 35 16.16 0.82 17.58
C GLN A 35 15.38 1.22 18.84
N LEU A 36 14.07 0.93 18.90
CA LEU A 36 13.27 1.13 20.12
C LEU A 36 13.47 0.02 21.17
N GLY A 37 14.35 -0.96 20.92
CA GLY A 37 14.82 -1.92 21.91
C GLY A 37 14.11 -3.27 21.90
N LEU A 38 13.26 -3.58 20.93
CA LEU A 38 12.64 -4.91 20.83
C LEU A 38 13.69 -5.97 20.45
N SER A 39 13.51 -7.17 20.98
CA SER A 39 14.26 -8.36 20.57
C SER A 39 13.86 -8.81 19.14
N ASN A 40 14.74 -9.55 18.46
CA ASN A 40 14.44 -10.05 17.12
C ASN A 40 13.20 -10.97 17.10
N ALA A 41 12.96 -11.75 18.16
CA ALA A 41 11.79 -12.61 18.28
C ALA A 41 10.48 -11.80 18.36
N GLU A 42 10.46 -10.74 19.19
CA GLU A 42 9.30 -9.84 19.30
C GLU A 42 9.04 -9.12 17.98
N ILE A 43 10.07 -8.58 17.34
CA ILE A 43 9.95 -7.92 16.03
C ILE A 43 9.31 -8.89 15.04
N THR A 44 9.85 -10.09 14.88
CA THR A 44 9.31 -11.08 13.95
C THR A 44 7.86 -11.43 14.29
N PHE A 45 7.54 -11.64 15.56
CA PHE A 45 6.19 -11.96 16.00
C PHE A 45 5.18 -10.86 15.63
N TYR A 46 5.47 -9.61 15.95
CA TYR A 46 4.54 -8.51 15.69
C TYR A 46 4.46 -8.11 14.22
N THR A 47 5.58 -8.11 13.50
CA THR A 47 5.61 -7.59 12.13
C THR A 47 5.20 -8.61 11.07
N SER A 48 5.32 -9.93 11.35
CA SER A 48 4.85 -10.96 10.42
C SER A 48 3.37 -10.82 10.08
N TRP A 49 2.56 -10.44 11.05
CA TRP A 49 1.13 -10.22 10.85
C TRP A 49 0.82 -9.01 9.97
N LEU A 50 1.70 -8.01 9.93
CA LEU A 50 1.51 -6.81 9.11
C LEU A 50 1.53 -7.11 7.60
N ASN A 51 2.07 -8.27 7.18
CA ASN A 51 2.04 -8.70 5.78
C ASN A 51 0.69 -9.32 5.37
N LEU A 52 -0.14 -9.70 6.34
CA LEU A 52 -1.41 -10.39 6.08
C LEU A 52 -2.30 -9.66 5.07
N PRO A 53 -2.48 -8.33 5.09
CA PRO A 53 -3.32 -7.64 4.12
C PRO A 53 -2.96 -7.91 2.68
N TRP A 54 -1.68 -7.98 2.31
CA TRP A 54 -1.27 -8.29 0.93
C TRP A 54 -1.53 -9.74 0.56
N VAL A 55 -1.42 -10.68 1.51
CA VAL A 55 -1.69 -12.11 1.29
C VAL A 55 -3.18 -12.36 1.06
N VAL A 56 -4.03 -11.75 1.87
CA VAL A 56 -5.50 -11.94 1.80
C VAL A 56 -6.18 -10.94 0.86
N LYS A 57 -5.44 -10.09 0.15
CA LYS A 57 -5.92 -9.11 -0.83
C LYS A 57 -7.00 -9.65 -1.79
N PRO A 58 -6.90 -10.88 -2.34
CA PRO A 58 -7.95 -11.42 -3.22
C PRO A 58 -9.33 -11.54 -2.57
N LEU A 59 -9.42 -11.62 -1.23
CA LEU A 59 -10.70 -11.78 -0.54
C LEU A 59 -11.57 -10.52 -0.59
N TRP A 60 -10.98 -9.31 -0.65
CA TRP A 60 -11.75 -8.08 -0.74
C TRP A 60 -11.57 -7.32 -2.06
N SER A 61 -10.73 -7.81 -2.96
CA SER A 61 -10.60 -7.21 -4.31
C SER A 61 -11.95 -7.05 -5.00
N PRO A 62 -12.87 -8.05 -5.01
CA PRO A 62 -14.20 -7.89 -5.62
C PRO A 62 -15.04 -6.78 -4.97
N PHE A 63 -14.83 -6.52 -3.67
CA PHE A 63 -15.51 -5.40 -3.00
C PHE A 63 -14.99 -4.05 -3.51
N VAL A 64 -13.68 -3.91 -3.66
CA VAL A 64 -13.05 -2.70 -4.22
C VAL A 64 -13.47 -2.49 -5.68
N ASP A 65 -13.71 -3.58 -6.41
CA ASP A 65 -14.18 -3.54 -7.80
C ASP A 65 -15.66 -3.13 -7.90
N ALA A 66 -16.45 -3.52 -6.92
CA ALA A 66 -17.90 -3.35 -6.93
C ALA A 66 -18.38 -2.03 -6.30
N VAL A 67 -17.60 -1.46 -5.38
CA VAL A 67 -17.99 -0.28 -4.59
C VAL A 67 -17.14 0.92 -4.97
N LYS A 68 -17.79 2.01 -5.33
CA LYS A 68 -17.11 3.26 -5.73
C LYS A 68 -16.16 3.11 -6.91
N THR A 69 -15.64 4.23 -7.38
CA THR A 69 -14.70 4.29 -8.50
C THR A 69 -13.29 3.92 -8.07
N LYS A 70 -12.48 3.38 -9.00
CA LYS A 70 -11.05 3.10 -8.74
C LYS A 70 -10.30 4.38 -8.33
N ARG A 71 -10.62 5.50 -9.00
CA ARG A 71 -10.05 6.80 -8.65
C ARG A 71 -10.39 7.20 -7.22
N TRP A 72 -11.62 6.98 -6.75
CA TRP A 72 -12.03 7.28 -5.37
C TRP A 72 -11.22 6.47 -4.36
N TRP A 73 -11.06 5.17 -4.60
CA TRP A 73 -10.26 4.29 -3.75
C TRP A 73 -8.80 4.74 -3.67
N VAL A 74 -8.16 5.01 -4.82
CA VAL A 74 -6.76 5.50 -4.85
C VAL A 74 -6.60 6.73 -3.96
N ILE A 75 -7.44 7.75 -4.15
CA ILE A 75 -7.34 9.02 -3.41
C ILE A 75 -7.62 8.83 -1.92
N THR A 76 -8.65 8.07 -1.59
CA THR A 76 -9.04 7.84 -0.19
C THR A 76 -7.97 7.03 0.56
N MET A 77 -7.43 5.99 -0.08
CA MET A 77 -6.38 5.18 0.55
C MET A 77 -5.08 5.97 0.74
N GLN A 78 -4.70 6.84 -0.18
CA GLN A 78 -3.53 7.72 0.00
C GLN A 78 -3.69 8.65 1.20
N LEU A 79 -4.89 9.20 1.40
CA LEU A 79 -5.17 10.02 2.58
C LEU A 79 -5.07 9.21 3.88
N LEU A 80 -5.62 7.98 3.89
CA LEU A 80 -5.54 7.09 5.05
C LEU A 80 -4.09 6.65 5.34
N ILE A 81 -3.28 6.39 4.32
CA ILE A 81 -1.85 6.09 4.48
C ILE A 81 -1.14 7.29 5.11
N GLY A 82 -1.37 8.51 4.59
CA GLY A 82 -0.79 9.72 5.14
C GLY A 82 -1.22 9.96 6.60
N ALA A 83 -2.49 9.78 6.92
CA ALA A 83 -3.01 9.87 8.28
C ALA A 83 -2.40 8.82 9.21
N SER A 84 -2.24 7.57 8.73
CA SER A 84 -1.61 6.49 9.50
C SER A 84 -0.14 6.78 9.79
N LEU A 85 0.61 7.33 8.82
CA LEU A 85 1.99 7.78 9.02
C LEU A 85 2.08 8.87 10.08
N GLY A 86 1.16 9.85 10.03
CA GLY A 86 1.02 10.86 11.08
C GLY A 86 0.70 10.27 12.45
N GLY A 87 -0.17 9.25 12.49
CA GLY A 87 -0.50 8.51 13.70
C GLY A 87 0.69 7.74 14.27
N VAL A 88 1.47 7.05 13.42
CA VAL A 88 2.74 6.43 13.84
C VAL A 88 3.67 7.48 14.42
N ALA A 89 3.88 8.60 13.71
CA ALA A 89 4.76 9.68 14.16
C ALA A 89 4.35 10.23 15.52
N PHE A 90 3.06 10.44 15.73
CA PHE A 90 2.52 10.97 16.98
C PHE A 90 2.68 10.00 18.16
N THR A 91 2.56 8.70 17.90
CA THR A 91 2.50 7.70 18.96
C THR A 91 3.87 7.13 19.37
N ILE A 92 4.90 7.23 18.53
CA ILE A 92 6.27 6.76 18.88
C ILE A 92 6.79 7.32 20.23
N PRO A 93 6.65 8.61 20.58
CA PRO A 93 7.18 9.12 21.85
C PRO A 93 6.25 8.90 23.05
N THR A 94 5.19 8.10 22.93
CA THR A 94 4.24 7.85 24.03
C THR A 94 4.59 6.58 24.80
N SER A 95 4.01 6.40 26.00
CA SER A 95 4.21 5.20 26.81
C SER A 95 3.62 3.92 26.19
N MET A 96 2.61 4.05 25.33
CA MET A 96 1.95 2.94 24.62
C MET A 96 2.43 2.83 23.15
N TRP A 97 3.66 3.23 22.88
CA TRP A 97 4.19 3.34 21.52
C TRP A 97 4.04 2.05 20.70
N LEU A 98 4.28 0.87 21.30
CA LEU A 98 4.24 -0.39 20.55
C LEU A 98 2.84 -0.71 20.04
N GLN A 99 1.84 -0.70 20.93
CA GLN A 99 0.46 -1.03 20.57
C GLN A 99 -0.11 0.00 19.58
N SER A 100 0.17 1.27 19.82
CA SER A 100 -0.35 2.36 19.00
C SER A 100 0.30 2.39 17.62
N THR A 101 1.62 2.20 17.53
CA THR A 101 2.29 2.15 16.22
C THR A 101 1.88 0.92 15.42
N LEU A 102 1.74 -0.25 16.06
CA LEU A 102 1.20 -1.46 15.41
C LEU A 102 -0.21 -1.23 14.87
N PHE A 103 -1.09 -0.58 15.64
CA PHE A 103 -2.44 -0.23 15.18
C PHE A 103 -2.41 0.63 13.90
N PHE A 104 -1.59 1.68 13.88
CA PHE A 104 -1.46 2.53 12.70
C PHE A 104 -0.77 1.83 11.52
N PHE A 105 0.21 0.95 11.78
CA PHE A 105 0.80 0.12 10.73
C PHE A 105 -0.22 -0.87 10.15
N TRP A 106 -1.14 -1.42 10.94
CA TRP A 106 -2.24 -2.23 10.45
C TRP A 106 -3.17 -1.44 9.52
N ILE A 107 -3.59 -0.25 9.91
CA ILE A 107 -4.40 0.63 9.06
C ILE A 107 -3.63 0.94 7.76
N MET A 108 -2.36 1.26 7.85
CA MET A 108 -1.51 1.54 6.70
C MET A 108 -1.40 0.32 5.77
N ALA A 109 -1.19 -0.87 6.32
CA ALA A 109 -1.07 -2.12 5.55
C ALA A 109 -2.36 -2.43 4.77
N PHE A 110 -3.53 -2.35 5.41
CA PHE A 110 -4.82 -2.52 4.74
C PHE A 110 -5.08 -1.43 3.70
N SER A 111 -4.78 -0.18 4.03
CA SER A 111 -4.93 0.93 3.08
C SER A 111 -4.00 0.78 1.88
N SER A 112 -2.76 0.35 2.09
CA SER A 112 -1.80 0.11 1.01
C SER A 112 -2.23 -1.05 0.13
N ALA A 113 -2.62 -2.19 0.70
CA ALA A 113 -3.11 -3.33 -0.06
C ALA A 113 -4.37 -3.01 -0.87
N THR A 114 -5.25 -2.15 -0.34
CA THR A 114 -6.45 -1.66 -1.06
C THR A 114 -6.06 -0.66 -2.14
N HIS A 115 -5.10 0.21 -1.87
CA HIS A 115 -4.53 1.14 -2.85
C HIS A 115 -3.96 0.40 -4.05
N ASP A 116 -3.21 -0.70 -3.84
CA ASP A 116 -2.65 -1.53 -4.91
C ASP A 116 -3.75 -2.07 -5.84
N ILE A 117 -4.83 -2.64 -5.26
CA ILE A 117 -5.98 -3.14 -6.05
C ILE A 117 -6.58 -2.02 -6.90
N ALA A 118 -6.76 -0.86 -6.29
CA ALA A 118 -7.38 0.28 -6.95
C ALA A 118 -6.47 0.89 -8.01
N ALA A 119 -5.17 1.01 -7.74
CA ALA A 119 -4.18 1.57 -8.64
C ALA A 119 -3.99 0.70 -9.89
N ASP A 120 -3.89 -0.62 -9.73
CA ASP A 120 -3.80 -1.56 -10.84
C ASP A 120 -5.08 -1.57 -11.69
N GLY A 121 -6.26 -1.57 -11.04
CA GLY A 121 -7.54 -1.46 -11.75
C GLY A 121 -7.67 -0.12 -12.51
N PHE A 122 -7.27 0.98 -11.88
CA PHE A 122 -7.27 2.30 -12.51
C PHE A 122 -6.32 2.38 -13.71
N TYR A 123 -5.13 1.80 -13.60
CA TYR A 123 -4.16 1.69 -14.69
C TYR A 123 -4.74 0.96 -15.90
N MET A 124 -5.44 -0.16 -15.67
CA MET A 124 -6.06 -0.94 -16.73
C MET A 124 -7.25 -0.21 -17.39
N LEU A 125 -8.02 0.56 -16.65
CA LEU A 125 -9.16 1.31 -17.15
C LEU A 125 -8.77 2.55 -17.97
N GLU A 126 -7.73 3.27 -17.55
CA GLU A 126 -7.36 4.54 -18.17
C GLU A 126 -6.45 4.37 -19.38
N LEU A 127 -5.60 3.33 -19.40
CA LEU A 127 -4.62 3.13 -20.46
C LEU A 127 -5.10 2.11 -21.50
N ASN A 128 -4.90 2.44 -22.78
CA ASN A 128 -5.08 1.47 -23.86
C ASN A 128 -3.98 0.37 -23.81
N PRO A 129 -4.16 -0.79 -24.48
CA PRO A 129 -3.20 -1.91 -24.42
C PRO A 129 -1.77 -1.55 -24.82
N HIS A 130 -1.61 -0.63 -25.78
CA HIS A 130 -0.29 -0.17 -26.21
C HIS A 130 0.42 0.61 -25.09
N ASP A 131 -0.27 1.57 -24.48
CA ASP A 131 0.27 2.36 -23.36
C ASP A 131 0.49 1.49 -22.13
N GLN A 132 -0.39 0.52 -21.83
CA GLN A 132 -0.17 -0.45 -20.74
C GLN A 132 1.15 -1.20 -20.91
N THR A 133 1.43 -1.69 -22.13
CA THR A 133 2.68 -2.39 -22.42
C THR A 133 3.90 -1.48 -22.26
N PHE A 134 3.80 -0.23 -22.71
CA PHE A 134 4.89 0.74 -22.58
C PHE A 134 5.16 1.10 -21.10
N PHE A 135 4.10 1.40 -20.33
CA PHE A 135 4.24 1.86 -18.95
C PHE A 135 4.48 0.75 -17.93
N VAL A 136 4.42 -0.54 -18.29
CA VAL A 136 4.67 -1.65 -17.36
C VAL A 136 6.09 -1.62 -16.77
N GLY A 137 7.09 -1.27 -17.58
CA GLY A 137 8.46 -1.09 -17.12
C GLY A 137 8.62 0.12 -16.20
N ILE A 138 7.93 1.22 -16.52
CA ILE A 138 7.95 2.47 -15.75
C ILE A 138 7.32 2.25 -14.37
N ARG A 139 6.13 1.63 -14.30
CA ARG A 139 5.49 1.32 -13.01
C ARG A 139 6.38 0.48 -12.11
N SER A 140 7.00 -0.58 -12.66
CA SER A 140 7.90 -1.44 -11.91
C SER A 140 9.15 -0.70 -11.43
N THR A 141 9.68 0.21 -12.23
CA THR A 141 10.83 1.04 -11.88
C THR A 141 10.49 1.97 -10.70
N PHE A 142 9.37 2.68 -10.77
CA PHE A 142 9.00 3.61 -9.70
C PHE A 142 8.59 2.91 -8.40
N TYR A 143 7.98 1.71 -8.49
CA TYR A 143 7.77 0.86 -7.32
C TYR A 143 9.09 0.47 -6.65
N ARG A 144 10.09 0.05 -7.44
CA ARG A 144 11.44 -0.28 -6.93
C ARG A 144 12.16 0.95 -6.37
N LEU A 145 12.04 2.10 -7.01
CA LEU A 145 12.59 3.36 -6.50
C LEU A 145 11.99 3.71 -5.12
N ALA A 146 10.69 3.51 -4.94
CA ALA A 146 10.05 3.67 -3.64
C ALA A 146 10.63 2.71 -2.58
N SER A 147 10.90 1.46 -2.97
CA SER A 147 11.53 0.48 -2.07
C SER A 147 12.95 0.90 -1.67
N ILE A 148 13.76 1.33 -2.63
CA ILE A 148 15.13 1.82 -2.36
C ILE A 148 15.08 3.08 -1.49
N PHE A 149 14.16 4.00 -1.79
CA PHE A 149 13.95 5.21 -0.99
C PHE A 149 13.58 4.87 0.46
N GLY A 150 12.63 3.94 0.66
CA GLY A 150 12.19 3.52 1.99
C GLY A 150 13.31 2.85 2.78
N GLN A 151 13.95 1.83 2.23
CA GLN A 151 14.99 1.05 2.92
C GLN A 151 16.29 1.82 3.13
N GLY A 152 16.70 2.63 2.16
CA GLY A 152 17.96 3.35 2.18
C GLY A 152 17.80 4.77 2.72
N VAL A 153 17.10 5.61 1.95
CA VAL A 153 17.07 7.07 2.22
C VAL A 153 16.35 7.38 3.53
N LEU A 154 15.18 6.78 3.80
CA LEU A 154 14.46 7.07 5.04
C LEU A 154 15.24 6.62 6.27
N VAL A 155 15.85 5.44 6.24
CA VAL A 155 16.63 4.92 7.36
C VAL A 155 17.88 5.80 7.60
N MET A 156 18.54 6.24 6.52
CA MET A 156 19.66 7.17 6.60
C MET A 156 19.25 8.53 7.19
N ILE A 157 18.10 9.07 6.77
CA ILE A 157 17.56 10.32 7.30
C ILE A 157 17.26 10.17 8.80
N ALA A 158 16.62 9.05 9.21
CA ALA A 158 16.36 8.76 10.63
C ALA A 158 17.65 8.79 11.45
N GLY A 159 18.71 8.12 10.96
CA GLY A 159 20.03 8.11 11.61
C GLY A 159 20.65 9.50 11.71
N ASN A 160 20.60 10.29 10.65
CA ASN A 160 21.11 11.66 10.66
C ASN A 160 20.34 12.58 11.63
N ILE A 161 19.01 12.49 11.65
CA ILE A 161 18.19 13.23 12.62
C ILE A 161 18.54 12.78 14.05
N GLN A 162 18.79 11.50 14.28
CA GLN A 162 19.18 10.99 15.58
C GLN A 162 20.50 11.58 16.07
N VAL A 163 21.50 11.73 15.17
CA VAL A 163 22.75 12.42 15.50
C VAL A 163 22.51 13.87 15.85
N MET A 164 21.68 14.58 15.07
CA MET A 164 21.31 15.99 15.32
C MET A 164 20.59 16.17 16.68
N LEU A 165 19.72 15.24 17.02
CA LEU A 165 18.94 15.24 18.26
C LEU A 165 19.66 14.53 19.43
N ARG A 166 20.99 14.42 19.40
CA ARG A 166 21.83 13.87 20.45
C ARG A 166 21.41 12.46 20.95
N GLY A 167 20.98 11.61 20.02
CA GLY A 167 20.60 10.23 20.30
C GLY A 167 19.12 10.01 20.66
N ALA A 168 18.26 11.01 20.51
CA ALA A 168 16.82 10.88 20.80
C ALA A 168 16.11 10.04 19.72
N ILE A 169 16.14 8.71 19.87
CA ILE A 169 15.62 7.75 18.88
C ILE A 169 14.15 8.01 18.57
N SER A 170 13.29 8.05 19.60
CA SER A 170 11.83 8.21 19.42
C SER A 170 11.47 9.48 18.68
N TYR A 171 12.07 10.61 19.04
CA TYR A 171 11.80 11.89 18.36
C TYR A 171 12.35 11.92 16.93
N SER A 172 13.47 11.26 16.66
CA SER A 172 14.05 11.18 15.32
C SER A 172 13.14 10.45 14.35
N TRP A 173 12.62 9.30 14.76
CA TRP A 173 11.66 8.53 13.98
C TRP A 173 10.31 9.24 13.85
N SER A 174 9.83 9.88 14.92
CA SER A 174 8.61 10.68 14.87
C SER A 174 8.72 11.79 13.82
N LEU A 175 9.82 12.55 13.83
CA LEU A 175 10.05 13.64 12.86
C LEU A 175 10.15 13.10 11.42
N LEU A 176 10.85 11.96 11.22
CA LEU A 176 10.90 11.29 9.92
C LEU A 176 9.49 10.95 9.42
N PHE A 177 8.67 10.28 10.24
CA PHE A 177 7.33 9.86 9.81
C PHE A 177 6.39 11.03 9.56
N TYR A 178 6.53 12.16 10.29
CA TYR A 178 5.82 13.40 9.93
C TYR A 178 6.25 13.91 8.55
N GLY A 179 7.54 13.86 8.22
CA GLY A 179 8.04 14.22 6.90
C GLY A 179 7.45 13.34 5.80
N VAL A 180 7.41 12.02 6.03
CA VAL A 180 6.82 11.06 5.08
C VAL A 180 5.30 11.25 4.96
N ALA A 181 4.60 11.54 6.06
CA ALA A 181 3.18 11.89 6.02
C ALA A 181 2.94 13.14 5.15
N GLY A 182 3.81 14.15 5.25
CA GLY A 182 3.79 15.32 4.38
C GLY A 182 3.97 14.98 2.91
N ILE A 183 4.87 14.04 2.57
CA ILE A 183 5.04 13.54 1.20
C ILE A 183 3.72 12.89 0.72
N PHE A 184 3.06 12.08 1.55
CA PHE A 184 1.79 11.45 1.17
C PHE A 184 0.65 12.45 0.99
N ILE A 185 0.59 13.51 1.80
CA ILE A 185 -0.37 14.62 1.59
C ILE A 185 -0.09 15.33 0.27
N ALA A 186 1.18 15.57 -0.06
CA ALA A 186 1.54 16.17 -1.35
C ALA A 186 1.17 15.27 -2.53
N LEU A 187 1.42 13.96 -2.43
CA LEU A 187 1.01 12.96 -3.44
C LEU A 187 -0.51 12.90 -3.57
N TRP A 188 -1.24 12.91 -2.46
CA TRP A 188 -2.69 12.96 -2.44
C TRP A 188 -3.25 14.20 -3.15
N LEU A 189 -2.71 15.39 -2.87
CA LEU A 189 -3.08 16.64 -3.55
C LEU A 189 -2.79 16.54 -5.06
N TRP A 190 -1.61 16.02 -5.41
CA TRP A 190 -1.21 15.83 -6.80
C TRP A 190 -2.16 14.89 -7.55
N HIS A 191 -2.44 13.72 -6.98
CA HIS A 191 -3.32 12.72 -7.60
C HIS A 191 -4.77 13.20 -7.63
N ASN A 192 -5.24 13.90 -6.60
CA ASN A 192 -6.58 14.49 -6.65
C ASN A 192 -6.74 15.48 -7.82
N ALA A 193 -5.68 16.23 -8.16
CA ALA A 193 -5.67 17.17 -9.26
C ALA A 193 -5.38 16.54 -10.64
N LYS A 194 -4.49 15.53 -10.69
CA LYS A 194 -3.92 15.02 -11.94
C LYS A 194 -4.43 13.64 -12.38
N LEU A 195 -5.02 12.83 -11.49
CA LEU A 195 -5.61 11.57 -11.92
C LEU A 195 -6.82 11.84 -12.84
N PRO A 196 -6.83 11.25 -14.05
CA PRO A 196 -7.96 11.35 -14.95
C PRO A 196 -9.24 10.74 -14.34
N ARG A 197 -10.36 10.92 -15.01
CA ARG A 197 -11.65 10.33 -14.64
C ARG A 197 -12.08 9.45 -15.83
N PRO A 198 -11.75 8.16 -15.82
CA PRO A 198 -12.18 7.24 -16.87
C PRO A 198 -13.70 7.22 -16.97
N LYS A 199 -14.22 7.06 -18.18
CA LYS A 199 -15.68 7.00 -18.39
C LYS A 199 -16.28 5.70 -17.86
N ASP A 200 -15.47 4.64 -17.90
CA ASP A 200 -15.87 3.30 -17.50
C ASP A 200 -15.64 3.05 -15.99
N ASP A 201 -15.04 4.02 -15.28
CA ASP A 201 -14.89 4.02 -13.82
C ASP A 201 -16.20 4.53 -13.18
N THR A 202 -17.25 3.72 -13.26
CA THR A 202 -18.59 4.07 -12.77
C THR A 202 -18.82 3.58 -11.35
N ASP A 203 -19.59 4.34 -10.60
CA ASP A 203 -20.04 3.96 -9.27
C ASP A 203 -21.17 2.92 -9.40
N HIS A 204 -20.96 1.72 -8.93
CA HIS A 204 -21.93 0.64 -8.95
C HIS A 204 -22.86 0.72 -7.71
N GLU A 205 -23.74 1.70 -7.66
CA GLU A 205 -24.64 1.95 -6.50
C GLU A 205 -25.54 0.78 -6.09
N GLN A 206 -25.66 -0.28 -6.90
CA GLN A 206 -26.58 -1.40 -6.64
C GLN A 206 -25.91 -2.70 -6.17
N VAL A 207 -24.61 -2.67 -5.87
CA VAL A 207 -23.92 -3.89 -5.43
C VAL A 207 -24.13 -4.08 -3.93
N THR A 208 -24.91 -5.10 -3.59
CA THR A 208 -25.14 -5.50 -2.18
C THR A 208 -23.95 -6.36 -1.71
N VAL A 209 -23.51 -6.20 -0.47
CA VAL A 209 -22.47 -7.04 0.15
C VAL A 209 -22.75 -8.54 -0.07
N THR A 210 -24.02 -8.93 -0.02
CA THR A 210 -24.47 -10.32 -0.27
C THR A 210 -24.18 -10.79 -1.70
N SER A 211 -24.28 -9.91 -2.73
CA SER A 211 -23.95 -10.29 -4.10
C SER A 211 -22.45 -10.45 -4.28
N VAL A 212 -21.64 -9.57 -3.68
CA VAL A 212 -20.18 -9.66 -3.68
C VAL A 212 -19.70 -10.96 -3.04
N VAL A 213 -20.20 -11.29 -1.86
CA VAL A 213 -19.86 -12.53 -1.15
C VAL A 213 -20.27 -13.78 -1.96
N ARG A 214 -21.44 -13.73 -2.60
CA ARG A 214 -21.91 -14.82 -3.48
C ARG A 214 -21.00 -15.00 -4.70
N ASP A 215 -20.59 -13.92 -5.35
CA ASP A 215 -19.76 -13.98 -6.55
C ASP A 215 -18.32 -14.36 -6.19
N LEU A 216 -17.82 -13.94 -5.04
CA LEU A 216 -16.56 -14.42 -4.46
C LEU A 216 -16.63 -15.93 -4.19
N GLY A 217 -17.70 -16.42 -3.57
CA GLY A 217 -17.93 -17.85 -3.36
C GLY A 217 -17.98 -18.64 -4.67
N LYS A 218 -18.64 -18.12 -5.71
CA LYS A 218 -18.65 -18.72 -7.05
C LYS A 218 -17.26 -18.75 -7.69
N THR A 219 -16.50 -17.65 -7.57
CA THR A 219 -15.14 -17.54 -8.12
C THR A 219 -14.21 -18.55 -7.46
N ILE A 220 -14.23 -18.64 -6.13
CA ILE A 220 -13.44 -19.63 -5.37
C ILE A 220 -13.87 -21.04 -5.76
N SER A 221 -15.16 -21.34 -5.76
CA SER A 221 -15.69 -22.65 -6.16
C SER A 221 -15.30 -23.01 -7.59
N SER A 222 -15.40 -22.06 -8.54
CA SER A 222 -15.01 -22.29 -9.93
C SER A 222 -13.50 -22.51 -10.11
N PHE A 223 -12.68 -21.84 -9.28
CA PHE A 223 -11.24 -22.07 -9.28
C PHE A 223 -10.89 -23.49 -8.86
N PHE A 224 -11.43 -23.95 -7.74
CA PHE A 224 -11.18 -25.31 -7.26
C PHE A 224 -11.87 -26.40 -8.11
N SER A 225 -12.92 -26.08 -8.86
CA SER A 225 -13.55 -27.03 -9.80
C SER A 225 -12.78 -27.16 -11.12
N LYS A 226 -12.07 -26.11 -11.55
CA LYS A 226 -11.28 -26.13 -12.79
C LYS A 226 -9.90 -26.75 -12.63
N PHE A 227 -9.32 -26.68 -11.44
CA PHE A 227 -8.01 -27.25 -11.17
C PHE A 227 -8.15 -28.42 -10.20
N PRO A 228 -7.72 -29.65 -10.58
CA PRO A 228 -7.70 -30.78 -9.66
C PRO A 228 -6.94 -30.41 -8.39
N LEU A 229 -7.49 -30.77 -7.23
CA LEU A 229 -6.94 -30.42 -5.92
C LEU A 229 -5.44 -30.77 -5.81
N LYS A 230 -5.01 -31.86 -6.45
CA LYS A 230 -3.61 -32.31 -6.51
C LYS A 230 -2.70 -31.28 -7.20
N GLU A 231 -3.12 -30.73 -8.33
CA GLU A 231 -2.33 -29.75 -9.09
C GLU A 231 -2.27 -28.40 -8.36
N THR A 232 -3.37 -28.00 -7.72
CA THR A 232 -3.43 -26.79 -6.89
C THR A 232 -2.49 -26.92 -5.69
N VAL A 233 -2.53 -28.04 -4.97
CA VAL A 233 -1.63 -28.30 -3.83
C VAL A 233 -0.17 -28.33 -4.27
N PHE A 234 0.13 -28.95 -5.42
CA PHE A 234 1.48 -29.03 -5.97
C PHE A 234 2.01 -27.63 -6.36
N ALA A 235 1.17 -26.81 -7.00
CA ALA A 235 1.53 -25.42 -7.32
C ALA A 235 1.79 -24.59 -6.07
N PHE A 236 0.97 -24.73 -5.03
CA PHE A 236 1.19 -24.05 -3.74
C PHE A 236 2.49 -24.53 -3.06
N LEU A 237 2.76 -25.83 -3.05
CA LEU A 237 4.02 -26.37 -2.51
C LEU A 237 5.24 -25.89 -3.29
N PHE A 238 5.14 -25.78 -4.61
CA PHE A 238 6.20 -25.25 -5.47
C PHE A 238 6.45 -23.76 -5.24
N MET A 239 5.42 -22.97 -4.88
CA MET A 239 5.58 -21.54 -4.54
C MET A 239 6.17 -21.31 -3.13
N LEU A 240 6.13 -22.33 -2.26
CA LEU A 240 6.66 -22.24 -0.89
C LEU A 240 8.13 -22.70 -0.79
N LEU A 241 8.68 -23.31 -1.85
CA LEU A 241 10.08 -23.71 -1.98
C LEU A 241 10.91 -22.63 -2.67
#